data_1a50d92120dc65896c2c5ed2be54823f
#
_entry.id   1a50d92120dc65896c2c5ed2be54823f
#
_cell.length_a   1.000
_cell.length_b   1.000
_cell.length_c   1.000
_cell.angle_alpha   90.00
_cell.angle_beta   90.00
_cell.angle_gamma   90.00
#
_symmetry.space_group_name_H-M   'P 1'
#
loop_
_entity.id
_entity.type
_entity.pdbx_description
1 polymer ?
#
loop_
_entity_poly.entity_id
_entity_poly.type
_entity_poly.pdbx_seq_one_letter_code
_entity_poly.pdbx_strand_id
1 'polypeptide(L)'
;GAPAAHAGHEGFAHASFAPGRSVDHRRNGFHPTELLRDFDYGKTRRLASGRVLREWEIVAHDKEIEVAPGVRYEAWTYNGRVPGPTLRAREGERLRIRFVNGSEHPHTMHFHGIHPAAMDGMPGIGEALGGGQVEPGEAFAYEFEAEPFGLHLYHCHVAPLASHISRGLYGAFVIDPKRGRPEADELVMVMNGFDTNFDRANEIYAVNTVGFHYMNEPIEVRRDELVRIYLVNVLEFDPINSFHVHANFFQHYPTGTSLEPTELTDTVIQGQGQRGILELKFPFDGDYMFHAHVSEFAELGWTGFFRVGGGG
;
A
#
# COMPACT_ATOMS: atom_id res chain seq x y z
N GLY A 1 14.71 -35.25 13.88
CA GLY A 1 15.47 -34.20 13.25
C GLY A 1 15.11 -32.91 13.89
N ALA A 2 16.06 -32.19 14.46
CA ALA A 2 15.83 -30.82 14.94
C ALA A 2 15.59 -29.89 13.76
N PRO A 3 14.71 -28.86 13.86
CA PRO A 3 14.52 -27.88 12.81
C PRO A 3 15.87 -27.13 12.60
N ALA A 4 16.20 -26.89 11.34
CA ALA A 4 17.36 -26.10 10.98
C ALA A 4 17.21 -24.68 11.57
N ALA A 5 18.17 -24.24 12.33
CA ALA A 5 18.21 -22.89 12.88
C ALA A 5 18.27 -21.88 11.72
N HIS A 6 17.43 -20.87 11.77
CA HIS A 6 17.46 -19.71 10.88
C HIS A 6 18.74 -18.89 11.11
N ALA A 7 19.82 -19.30 10.51
CA ALA A 7 21.15 -18.70 10.71
C ALA A 7 21.42 -17.43 9.88
N GLY A 8 20.39 -16.83 9.27
CA GLY A 8 20.53 -15.69 8.35
C GLY A 8 20.05 -14.32 8.85
N HIS A 9 19.19 -14.29 9.88
CA HIS A 9 18.47 -13.08 10.25
C HIS A 9 19.22 -12.08 11.14
N GLU A 10 20.12 -12.54 11.99
CA GLU A 10 20.82 -11.67 12.96
C GLU A 10 21.73 -10.60 12.31
N GLY A 11 22.26 -10.86 11.12
CA GLY A 11 23.18 -9.93 10.45
C GLY A 11 22.49 -8.71 9.80
N PHE A 12 21.24 -8.85 9.36
CA PHE A 12 20.51 -7.80 8.64
C PHE A 12 19.91 -6.75 9.58
N ALA A 13 19.27 -7.17 10.67
CA ALA A 13 18.65 -6.27 11.63
C ALA A 13 19.66 -5.28 12.21
N HIS A 14 20.85 -5.73 12.60
CA HIS A 14 21.91 -4.88 13.14
C HIS A 14 22.49 -3.90 12.11
N ALA A 15 22.58 -4.27 10.83
CA ALA A 15 23.09 -3.38 9.79
C ALA A 15 22.10 -2.25 9.43
N SER A 16 20.79 -2.52 9.54
CA SER A 16 19.72 -1.57 9.21
C SER A 16 19.50 -0.52 10.29
N PHE A 17 19.82 -0.81 11.55
CA PHE A 17 19.78 0.13 12.68
C PHE A 17 21.01 1.04 12.77
N ALA A 18 21.99 0.89 11.91
CA ALA A 18 23.20 1.73 11.97
C ALA A 18 22.86 3.20 11.71
N PRO A 19 23.12 4.12 12.66
CA PRO A 19 22.86 5.54 12.48
C PRO A 19 23.53 6.08 11.22
N GLY A 20 22.80 6.88 10.44
CA GLY A 20 23.31 7.56 9.23
C GLY A 20 23.29 6.75 7.95
N ARG A 21 22.76 5.52 7.94
CA ARG A 21 22.50 4.78 6.71
C ARG A 21 21.09 5.03 6.23
N SER A 22 20.96 5.54 5.01
CA SER A 22 19.70 5.72 4.29
C SER A 22 19.75 5.01 2.94
N VAL A 23 18.57 4.72 2.40
CA VAL A 23 18.39 4.22 1.04
C VAL A 23 18.59 5.37 0.05
N ASP A 24 19.09 5.10 -1.14
CA ASP A 24 19.12 6.07 -2.23
C ASP A 24 17.71 6.21 -2.88
N HIS A 25 16.90 7.10 -2.32
CA HIS A 25 15.56 7.37 -2.83
C HIS A 25 15.53 7.91 -4.26
N ARG A 26 16.61 8.57 -4.74
CA ARG A 26 16.70 9.03 -6.13
C ARG A 26 16.81 7.84 -7.08
N ARG A 27 17.55 6.82 -6.68
CA ARG A 27 17.65 5.57 -7.44
C ARG A 27 16.31 4.85 -7.46
N ASN A 28 15.62 4.79 -6.32
CA ASN A 28 14.26 4.25 -6.23
C ASN A 28 13.27 5.03 -7.09
N GLY A 29 13.46 6.34 -7.27
CA GLY A 29 12.53 7.22 -7.97
C GLY A 29 11.26 7.49 -7.19
N PHE A 30 11.25 7.19 -5.90
CA PHE A 30 10.19 7.51 -4.94
C PHE A 30 10.77 7.62 -3.52
N HIS A 31 10.06 8.31 -2.64
CA HIS A 31 10.44 8.49 -1.24
C HIS A 31 9.28 8.06 -0.34
N PRO A 32 9.48 7.14 0.64
CA PRO A 32 8.38 6.63 1.46
C PRO A 32 7.58 7.70 2.20
N THR A 33 8.23 8.77 2.66
CA THR A 33 7.56 9.92 3.31
C THR A 33 6.62 10.65 2.35
N GLU A 34 7.01 10.81 1.08
CA GLU A 34 6.14 11.40 0.04
C GLU A 34 4.96 10.48 -0.28
N LEU A 35 5.19 9.16 -0.34
CA LEU A 35 4.14 8.16 -0.62
C LEU A 35 2.99 8.21 0.40
N LEU A 36 3.25 8.65 1.63
CA LEU A 36 2.21 8.78 2.66
C LEU A 36 1.05 9.69 2.23
N ARG A 37 1.33 10.76 1.46
CA ARG A 37 0.38 11.81 1.12
C ARG A 37 0.20 12.02 -0.39
N ASP A 38 0.77 11.13 -1.20
CA ASP A 38 0.69 11.20 -2.66
C ASP A 38 -0.56 10.49 -3.18
N PHE A 39 -1.68 11.23 -3.26
CA PHE A 39 -2.93 10.76 -3.81
C PHE A 39 -3.03 11.15 -5.29
N ASP A 40 -3.17 10.16 -6.17
CA ASP A 40 -3.38 10.38 -7.60
C ASP A 40 -4.88 10.54 -7.89
N TYR A 41 -5.29 11.76 -8.15
CA TYR A 41 -6.67 12.10 -8.51
C TYR A 41 -6.99 11.90 -10.00
N GLY A 42 -6.03 11.46 -10.82
CA GLY A 42 -6.22 11.29 -12.25
C GLY A 42 -6.69 12.54 -12.98
N LYS A 43 -7.19 12.34 -14.21
CA LYS A 43 -7.79 13.39 -15.03
C LYS A 43 -9.29 13.25 -15.03
N THR A 44 -10.03 14.36 -14.97
CA THR A 44 -11.50 14.35 -14.97
C THR A 44 -12.08 15.05 -16.17
N ARG A 45 -13.21 14.53 -16.69
CA ARG A 45 -14.06 15.20 -17.66
C ARG A 45 -15.53 14.91 -17.41
N ARG A 46 -16.41 15.83 -17.80
CA ARG A 46 -17.87 15.60 -17.75
C ARG A 46 -18.33 14.85 -18.98
N LEU A 47 -19.12 13.81 -18.76
CA LEU A 47 -19.83 13.09 -19.81
C LEU A 47 -21.09 13.84 -20.23
N ALA A 48 -21.65 13.48 -21.39
CA ALA A 48 -22.93 14.04 -21.85
C ALA A 48 -24.10 13.81 -20.86
N SER A 49 -24.02 12.75 -20.05
CA SER A 49 -24.95 12.46 -18.96
C SER A 49 -24.84 13.41 -17.75
N GLY A 50 -23.84 14.31 -17.73
CA GLY A 50 -23.52 15.17 -16.59
C GLY A 50 -22.64 14.51 -15.52
N ARG A 51 -22.39 13.21 -15.62
CA ARG A 51 -21.52 12.47 -14.69
C ARG A 51 -20.04 12.81 -14.92
N VAL A 52 -19.22 12.70 -13.88
CA VAL A 52 -17.77 12.82 -13.98
C VAL A 52 -17.18 11.47 -14.40
N LEU A 53 -16.37 11.48 -15.43
CA LEU A 53 -15.43 10.40 -15.75
C LEU A 53 -14.07 10.79 -15.19
N ARG A 54 -13.45 9.88 -14.45
CA ARG A 54 -12.08 9.99 -13.92
C ARG A 54 -11.19 8.95 -14.56
N GLU A 55 -10.05 9.37 -15.05
CA GLU A 55 -9.18 8.53 -15.88
C GLU A 55 -7.73 8.56 -15.37
N TRP A 56 -7.09 7.38 -15.38
CA TRP A 56 -5.67 7.21 -15.12
C TRP A 56 -5.01 6.38 -16.21
N GLU A 57 -3.69 6.54 -16.32
CA GLU A 57 -2.84 5.62 -17.04
C GLU A 57 -1.86 5.00 -16.05
N ILE A 58 -1.85 3.67 -15.98
CA ILE A 58 -0.96 2.89 -15.14
C ILE A 58 -0.10 2.02 -16.03
N VAL A 59 1.22 2.12 -15.86
CA VAL A 59 2.20 1.40 -16.67
C VAL A 59 2.97 0.43 -15.78
N ALA A 60 3.01 -0.85 -16.15
CA ALA A 60 3.88 -1.81 -15.49
C ALA A 60 5.32 -1.66 -16.00
N HIS A 61 6.29 -1.74 -15.09
CA HIS A 61 7.72 -1.69 -15.38
C HIS A 61 8.50 -2.63 -14.46
N ASP A 62 9.54 -3.26 -15.02
CA ASP A 62 10.55 -3.96 -14.24
C ASP A 62 11.56 -2.94 -13.72
N LYS A 63 11.97 -3.06 -12.45
CA LYS A 63 12.87 -2.08 -11.84
C LYS A 63 13.61 -2.66 -10.64
N GLU A 64 14.91 -2.42 -10.57
CA GLU A 64 15.66 -2.65 -9.33
C GLU A 64 15.42 -1.48 -8.36
N ILE A 65 15.03 -1.80 -7.12
CA ILE A 65 14.85 -0.85 -6.03
C ILE A 65 15.71 -1.26 -4.83
N GLU A 66 15.90 -0.35 -3.89
CA GLU A 66 16.58 -0.59 -2.62
C GLU A 66 15.53 -0.58 -1.49
N VAL A 67 15.35 -1.71 -0.80
CA VAL A 67 14.30 -1.91 0.23
C VAL A 67 14.83 -1.74 1.66
N ALA A 68 16.14 -1.80 1.84
CA ALA A 68 16.88 -1.42 3.05
C ALA A 68 18.30 -1.03 2.63
N PRO A 69 19.09 -0.31 3.44
CA PRO A 69 20.43 0.13 3.06
C PRO A 69 21.32 -1.00 2.55
N GLY A 70 21.66 -0.97 1.25
CA GLY A 70 22.45 -1.98 0.56
C GLY A 70 21.69 -3.23 0.13
N VAL A 71 20.38 -3.34 0.39
CA VAL A 71 19.55 -4.48 -0.01
C VAL A 71 18.76 -4.12 -1.26
N ARG A 72 19.17 -4.67 -2.39
CA ARG A 72 18.53 -4.49 -3.68
C ARG A 72 17.48 -5.56 -3.91
N TYR A 73 16.43 -5.16 -4.62
CA TYR A 73 15.30 -6.01 -4.95
C TYR A 73 14.82 -5.78 -6.38
N GLU A 74 14.68 -6.85 -7.14
CA GLU A 74 14.11 -6.82 -8.48
C GLU A 74 12.60 -6.73 -8.41
N ALA A 75 12.07 -5.51 -8.44
CA ALA A 75 10.64 -5.24 -8.33
C ALA A 75 9.95 -5.22 -9.70
N TRP A 76 8.68 -5.59 -9.70
CA TRP A 76 7.72 -5.26 -10.73
C TRP A 76 6.82 -4.16 -10.21
N THR A 77 6.68 -3.09 -10.94
CA THR A 77 6.12 -1.85 -10.42
C THR A 77 4.93 -1.36 -11.23
N TYR A 78 3.99 -0.68 -10.59
CA TYR A 78 3.05 0.21 -11.28
C TYR A 78 3.59 1.64 -11.22
N ASN A 79 3.76 2.26 -12.39
CA ASN A 79 4.33 3.61 -12.57
C ASN A 79 5.71 3.79 -11.91
N GLY A 80 6.56 2.73 -11.94
CA GLY A 80 7.96 2.77 -11.50
C GLY A 80 8.16 2.88 -9.98
N ARG A 81 7.16 2.58 -9.18
CA ARG A 81 7.22 2.65 -7.70
C ARG A 81 6.50 1.49 -7.02
N VAL A 82 6.89 1.22 -5.78
CA VAL A 82 6.26 0.26 -4.86
C VAL A 82 5.97 0.98 -3.53
N PRO A 83 4.75 0.95 -3.02
CA PRO A 83 3.53 0.55 -3.74
C PRO A 83 3.27 1.44 -4.97
N GLY A 84 2.46 0.95 -5.89
CA GLY A 84 1.95 1.73 -7.01
C GLY A 84 1.16 2.97 -6.55
N PRO A 85 0.71 3.85 -7.48
CA PRO A 85 -0.03 5.06 -7.15
C PRO A 85 -1.23 4.80 -6.24
N THR A 86 -1.43 5.65 -5.23
CA THR A 86 -2.67 5.64 -4.46
C THR A 86 -3.74 6.37 -5.26
N LEU A 87 -4.57 5.61 -5.96
CA LEU A 87 -5.65 6.19 -6.76
C LEU A 87 -6.73 6.76 -5.86
N ARG A 88 -7.33 7.91 -6.23
CA ARG A 88 -8.40 8.52 -5.46
C ARG A 88 -9.54 9.03 -6.34
N ALA A 89 -10.76 8.62 -6.02
CA ALA A 89 -11.98 8.98 -6.70
C ALA A 89 -13.07 9.38 -5.70
N ARG A 90 -14.20 9.83 -6.19
CA ARG A 90 -15.39 10.10 -5.39
C ARG A 90 -16.52 9.15 -5.77
N GLU A 91 -17.25 8.70 -4.79
CA GLU A 91 -18.40 7.81 -4.95
C GLU A 91 -19.37 8.32 -6.03
N GLY A 92 -19.73 7.43 -6.98
CA GLY A 92 -20.61 7.70 -8.10
C GLY A 92 -19.94 8.26 -9.36
N GLU A 93 -18.62 8.47 -9.35
CA GLU A 93 -17.88 8.77 -10.58
C GLU A 93 -17.78 7.53 -11.47
N ARG A 94 -17.70 7.72 -12.79
CA ARG A 94 -17.28 6.69 -13.72
C ARG A 94 -15.77 6.67 -13.75
N LEU A 95 -15.18 5.49 -13.66
CA LEU A 95 -13.72 5.29 -13.65
C LEU A 95 -13.26 4.63 -14.94
N ARG A 96 -12.10 5.04 -15.42
CA ARG A 96 -11.36 4.38 -16.49
C ARG A 96 -9.89 4.32 -16.11
N ILE A 97 -9.35 3.12 -16.00
CA ILE A 97 -7.92 2.89 -15.76
C ILE A 97 -7.35 2.23 -17.01
N ARG A 98 -6.56 2.99 -17.78
CA ARG A 98 -5.81 2.46 -18.90
C ARG A 98 -4.54 1.83 -18.36
N PHE A 99 -4.50 0.51 -18.35
CA PHE A 99 -3.30 -0.25 -18.02
C PHE A 99 -2.46 -0.49 -19.27
N VAL A 100 -1.15 -0.24 -19.20
CA VAL A 100 -0.18 -0.50 -20.25
C VAL A 100 0.89 -1.42 -19.68
N ASN A 101 1.14 -2.54 -20.32
CA ASN A 101 2.19 -3.44 -19.91
C ASN A 101 3.52 -3.09 -20.58
N GLY A 102 4.39 -2.37 -19.88
CA GLY A 102 5.75 -2.04 -20.30
C GLY A 102 6.83 -2.95 -19.68
N SER A 103 6.42 -4.03 -19.00
CA SER A 103 7.29 -5.06 -18.43
C SER A 103 7.61 -6.17 -19.46
N GLU A 104 8.55 -7.03 -19.11
CA GLU A 104 8.89 -8.23 -19.90
C GLU A 104 7.98 -9.43 -19.62
N HIS A 105 7.09 -9.32 -18.61
CA HIS A 105 6.17 -10.35 -18.16
C HIS A 105 4.72 -9.94 -18.37
N PRO A 106 3.78 -10.89 -18.54
CA PRO A 106 2.36 -10.57 -18.61
C PRO A 106 1.84 -10.11 -17.25
N HIS A 107 0.99 -9.09 -17.25
CA HIS A 107 0.41 -8.51 -16.03
C HIS A 107 -1.06 -8.14 -16.22
N THR A 108 -1.75 -7.88 -15.11
CA THR A 108 -3.12 -7.35 -15.08
C THR A 108 -3.27 -6.36 -13.92
N MET A 109 -4.47 -5.76 -13.80
CA MET A 109 -4.91 -5.10 -12.58
C MET A 109 -6.23 -5.70 -12.12
N HIS A 110 -6.26 -6.23 -10.91
CA HIS A 110 -7.45 -6.68 -10.22
C HIS A 110 -7.78 -5.71 -9.08
N PHE A 111 -9.01 -5.21 -9.03
CA PHE A 111 -9.46 -4.21 -8.05
C PHE A 111 -10.40 -4.86 -7.05
N HIS A 112 -10.14 -4.72 -5.75
CA HIS A 112 -10.96 -5.36 -4.74
C HIS A 112 -12.32 -4.68 -4.55
N GLY A 113 -13.40 -5.38 -4.93
CA GLY A 113 -14.78 -5.06 -4.55
C GLY A 113 -15.49 -3.93 -5.30
N ILE A 114 -14.91 -3.38 -6.38
CA ILE A 114 -15.43 -2.18 -7.06
C ILE A 114 -15.63 -2.34 -8.57
N HIS A 115 -15.57 -3.53 -9.12
CA HIS A 115 -15.67 -3.78 -10.56
C HIS A 115 -16.71 -4.85 -10.88
N PRO A 116 -17.33 -4.83 -12.08
CA PRO A 116 -18.11 -5.95 -12.57
C PRO A 116 -17.20 -7.13 -12.96
N ALA A 117 -17.72 -8.35 -12.94
CA ALA A 117 -16.95 -9.56 -13.26
C ALA A 117 -16.21 -9.50 -14.60
N ALA A 118 -16.73 -8.79 -15.58
CA ALA A 118 -16.06 -8.59 -16.89
C ALA A 118 -14.76 -7.76 -16.81
N MET A 119 -14.52 -7.04 -15.71
CA MET A 119 -13.34 -6.20 -15.47
C MET A 119 -12.48 -6.75 -14.34
N ASP A 120 -12.52 -8.06 -14.11
CA ASP A 120 -11.86 -8.72 -12.98
C ASP A 120 -10.34 -8.62 -13.01
N GLY A 121 -9.73 -8.67 -14.20
CA GLY A 121 -8.27 -8.68 -14.33
C GLY A 121 -7.63 -10.03 -13.97
N MET A 122 -8.43 -11.07 -13.80
CA MET A 122 -7.94 -12.44 -13.65
C MET A 122 -7.95 -13.14 -15.02
N PRO A 123 -6.84 -13.75 -15.47
CA PRO A 123 -6.84 -14.56 -16.69
C PRO A 123 -7.89 -15.67 -16.64
N GLY A 124 -8.69 -15.79 -17.72
CA GLY A 124 -9.80 -16.73 -17.80
C GLY A 124 -11.15 -16.17 -17.31
N ILE A 125 -11.19 -14.97 -16.74
CA ILE A 125 -12.41 -14.27 -16.37
C ILE A 125 -12.45 -12.94 -17.14
N GLY A 126 -13.56 -12.69 -17.83
CA GLY A 126 -13.73 -11.46 -18.60
C GLY A 126 -12.94 -11.39 -19.92
N GLU A 127 -12.27 -12.45 -20.34
CA GLU A 127 -11.47 -12.48 -21.58
C GLU A 127 -12.28 -12.12 -22.82
N ALA A 128 -13.55 -12.50 -22.87
CA ALA A 128 -14.44 -12.14 -23.98
C ALA A 128 -14.62 -10.62 -24.15
N LEU A 129 -14.31 -9.86 -23.10
CA LEU A 129 -14.34 -8.39 -23.08
C LEU A 129 -12.94 -7.77 -22.94
N GLY A 130 -11.86 -8.59 -23.08
CA GLY A 130 -10.48 -8.15 -22.98
C GLY A 130 -9.95 -8.00 -21.55
N GLY A 131 -10.70 -8.45 -20.50
CA GLY A 131 -10.26 -8.36 -19.10
C GLY A 131 -9.28 -9.44 -18.67
N GLY A 132 -8.68 -10.18 -19.62
CA GLY A 132 -7.70 -11.23 -19.37
C GLY A 132 -6.29 -10.70 -19.19
N GLN A 133 -5.32 -11.58 -19.43
CA GLN A 133 -3.89 -11.30 -19.35
C GLN A 133 -3.47 -10.26 -20.40
N VAL A 134 -2.72 -9.25 -19.98
CA VAL A 134 -2.15 -8.22 -20.85
C VAL A 134 -0.69 -8.54 -21.11
N GLU A 135 -0.36 -8.86 -22.35
CA GLU A 135 0.98 -9.25 -22.76
C GLU A 135 1.93 -8.03 -22.82
N PRO A 136 3.28 -8.24 -22.78
CA PRO A 136 4.26 -7.19 -22.96
C PRO A 136 3.99 -6.32 -24.19
N GLY A 137 3.93 -5.00 -24.00
CA GLY A 137 3.63 -4.02 -25.04
C GLY A 137 2.15 -3.79 -25.33
N GLU A 138 1.26 -4.58 -24.74
CA GLU A 138 -0.19 -4.42 -24.88
C GLU A 138 -0.79 -3.48 -23.83
N ALA A 139 -2.05 -3.14 -24.01
CA ALA A 139 -2.82 -2.31 -23.08
C ALA A 139 -4.27 -2.77 -22.97
N PHE A 140 -4.86 -2.56 -21.79
CA PHE A 140 -6.28 -2.79 -21.53
C PHE A 140 -6.87 -1.63 -20.74
N ALA A 141 -8.15 -1.32 -20.94
CA ALA A 141 -8.86 -0.30 -20.19
C ALA A 141 -9.92 -0.92 -19.27
N TYR A 142 -9.71 -0.81 -17.97
CA TYR A 142 -10.69 -1.19 -16.96
C TYR A 142 -11.69 -0.04 -16.78
N GLU A 143 -12.99 -0.34 -16.86
CA GLU A 143 -14.06 0.65 -16.72
C GLU A 143 -15.14 0.16 -15.75
N PHE A 144 -15.37 0.91 -14.68
CA PHE A 144 -16.40 0.61 -13.69
C PHE A 144 -16.85 1.87 -12.93
N GLU A 145 -17.77 1.71 -12.01
CA GLU A 145 -18.27 2.79 -11.17
C GLU A 145 -17.46 2.88 -9.87
N ALA A 146 -17.26 4.08 -9.35
CA ALA A 146 -16.66 4.30 -8.06
C ALA A 146 -17.66 3.97 -6.93
N GLU A 147 -17.92 2.69 -6.70
CA GLU A 147 -18.85 2.19 -5.69
C GLU A 147 -18.43 0.80 -5.21
N PRO A 148 -18.55 0.52 -3.88
CA PRO A 148 -18.89 1.43 -2.79
C PRO A 148 -17.74 2.36 -2.42
N PHE A 149 -18.02 3.45 -1.67
CA PHE A 149 -16.97 4.25 -1.06
C PHE A 149 -16.17 3.41 -0.03
N GLY A 150 -14.95 3.81 0.24
CA GLY A 150 -14.07 3.15 1.21
C GLY A 150 -12.62 3.11 0.77
N LEU A 151 -11.86 2.29 1.48
CA LEU A 151 -10.50 1.94 1.12
C LEU A 151 -10.49 0.62 0.38
N HIS A 152 -10.00 0.64 -0.82
CA HIS A 152 -9.81 -0.51 -1.69
C HIS A 152 -8.33 -0.69 -2.00
N LEU A 153 -8.00 -1.80 -2.65
CA LEU A 153 -6.66 -2.05 -3.18
C LEU A 153 -6.77 -2.63 -4.58
N TYR A 154 -5.68 -2.59 -5.30
CA TYR A 154 -5.51 -3.26 -6.58
C TYR A 154 -4.17 -3.99 -6.60
N HIS A 155 -4.10 -5.08 -7.35
CA HIS A 155 -2.86 -5.84 -7.56
C HIS A 155 -2.92 -6.65 -8.87
N CYS A 156 -1.79 -7.14 -9.32
CA CYS A 156 -1.73 -8.08 -10.43
C CYS A 156 -2.34 -9.43 -10.03
N HIS A 157 -3.06 -10.08 -10.96
CA HIS A 157 -3.68 -11.38 -10.72
C HIS A 157 -3.23 -12.46 -11.71
N VAL A 158 -2.08 -12.28 -12.35
CA VAL A 158 -1.45 -13.31 -13.21
C VAL A 158 -0.75 -14.35 -12.34
N ALA A 159 -0.83 -15.61 -12.72
CA ALA A 159 -0.13 -16.71 -12.04
C ALA A 159 1.37 -16.73 -12.42
N PRO A 160 2.28 -17.05 -11.50
CA PRO A 160 2.10 -17.35 -10.08
C PRO A 160 1.77 -16.11 -9.24
N LEU A 161 0.56 -16.04 -8.67
CA LEU A 161 0.03 -14.86 -8.02
C LEU A 161 0.97 -14.29 -6.93
N ALA A 162 1.48 -15.15 -6.05
CA ALA A 162 2.39 -14.74 -4.99
C ALA A 162 3.66 -14.04 -5.53
N SER A 163 4.20 -14.50 -6.66
CA SER A 163 5.37 -13.86 -7.27
C SER A 163 5.07 -12.46 -7.82
N HIS A 164 3.86 -12.25 -8.36
CA HIS A 164 3.46 -10.95 -8.89
C HIS A 164 3.21 -9.94 -7.79
N ILE A 165 2.55 -10.36 -6.69
CA ILE A 165 2.29 -9.49 -5.55
C ILE A 165 3.59 -9.21 -4.77
N SER A 166 4.36 -10.23 -4.39
CA SER A 166 5.60 -10.04 -3.62
C SER A 166 6.59 -9.10 -4.31
N ARG A 167 6.62 -9.10 -5.66
CA ARG A 167 7.51 -8.21 -6.41
C ARG A 167 7.05 -6.75 -6.48
N GLY A 168 5.84 -6.39 -5.98
CA GLY A 168 5.44 -5.00 -5.84
C GLY A 168 4.27 -4.52 -6.69
N LEU A 169 3.60 -5.41 -7.42
CA LEU A 169 2.45 -5.07 -8.27
C LEU A 169 1.16 -4.91 -7.46
N TYR A 170 1.08 -3.87 -6.66
CA TYR A 170 -0.08 -3.50 -5.85
C TYR A 170 -0.11 -2.01 -5.53
N GLY A 171 -1.29 -1.52 -5.13
CA GLY A 171 -1.49 -0.17 -4.64
C GLY A 171 -2.84 0.00 -3.94
N ALA A 172 -3.00 1.13 -3.27
CA ALA A 172 -4.23 1.51 -2.60
C ALA A 172 -5.17 2.28 -3.55
N PHE A 173 -6.48 2.18 -3.32
CA PHE A 173 -7.50 2.94 -4.02
C PHE A 173 -8.53 3.48 -3.03
N VAL A 174 -8.59 4.79 -2.87
CA VAL A 174 -9.54 5.47 -1.99
C VAL A 174 -10.73 5.97 -2.82
N ILE A 175 -11.93 5.59 -2.40
CA ILE A 175 -13.18 6.17 -2.93
C ILE A 175 -13.82 6.97 -1.80
N ASP A 176 -13.81 8.30 -1.94
CA ASP A 176 -14.40 9.20 -0.97
C ASP A 176 -15.93 9.12 -0.98
N PRO A 177 -16.60 9.06 0.19
CA PRO A 177 -18.06 9.08 0.26
C PRO A 177 -18.62 10.41 -0.23
N LYS A 178 -19.83 10.40 -0.79
CA LYS A 178 -20.53 11.63 -1.24
C LYS A 178 -20.68 12.68 -0.13
N ARG A 179 -20.87 12.23 1.11
CA ARG A 179 -20.96 13.13 2.28
C ARG A 179 -19.61 13.69 2.74
N GLY A 180 -18.51 13.12 2.24
CA GLY A 180 -17.17 13.41 2.76
C GLY A 180 -16.92 12.76 4.13
N ARG A 181 -15.68 12.83 4.58
CA ARG A 181 -15.22 12.54 5.94
C ARG A 181 -14.74 13.84 6.57
N PRO A 182 -14.63 13.93 7.91
CA PRO A 182 -13.98 15.08 8.55
C PRO A 182 -12.60 15.35 7.94
N GLU A 183 -12.18 16.62 7.92
CA GLU A 183 -10.84 16.98 7.50
C GLU A 183 -9.79 16.32 8.41
N ALA A 184 -8.70 15.84 7.85
CA ALA A 184 -7.66 15.12 8.55
C ALA A 184 -6.31 15.26 7.83
N ASP A 185 -5.22 15.04 8.55
CA ASP A 185 -3.92 14.71 7.96
C ASP A 185 -3.99 13.25 7.49
N GLU A 186 -4.02 13.04 6.19
CA GLU A 186 -4.28 11.75 5.58
C GLU A 186 -2.99 11.04 5.18
N LEU A 187 -2.83 9.81 5.65
CA LEU A 187 -1.64 9.00 5.45
C LEU A 187 -2.01 7.66 4.82
N VAL A 188 -1.31 7.24 3.77
CA VAL A 188 -1.44 5.91 3.18
C VAL A 188 -0.28 5.04 3.66
N MET A 189 -0.60 3.94 4.31
CA MET A 189 0.36 2.96 4.80
C MET A 189 0.06 1.59 4.17
N VAL A 190 0.95 1.15 3.28
CA VAL A 190 0.88 -0.18 2.67
C VAL A 190 1.92 -1.06 3.35
N MET A 191 1.44 -2.04 4.11
CA MET A 191 2.27 -3.02 4.79
C MET A 191 2.72 -4.08 3.79
N ASN A 192 4.01 -4.23 3.59
CA ASN A 192 4.62 -5.14 2.63
C ASN A 192 5.87 -5.84 3.21
N GLY A 193 6.34 -6.85 2.50
CA GLY A 193 7.56 -7.59 2.84
C GLY A 193 8.31 -7.95 1.56
N PHE A 194 9.58 -8.29 1.73
CA PHE A 194 10.48 -8.59 0.62
C PHE A 194 11.27 -9.86 0.90
N ASP A 195 10.99 -10.87 0.08
CA ASP A 195 11.76 -12.13 -0.04
C ASP A 195 12.93 -11.85 -0.99
N THR A 196 14.07 -11.47 -0.42
CA THR A 196 15.23 -10.99 -1.17
C THR A 196 16.08 -12.09 -1.79
N ASN A 197 15.86 -13.32 -1.38
CA ASN A 197 16.56 -14.51 -1.89
C ASN A 197 15.64 -15.46 -2.67
N PHE A 198 14.33 -15.13 -2.77
CA PHE A 198 13.31 -15.87 -3.50
C PHE A 198 13.06 -17.30 -2.98
N ASP A 199 13.17 -17.52 -1.68
CA ASP A 199 12.89 -18.79 -1.02
C ASP A 199 11.47 -18.88 -0.42
N ARG A 200 10.66 -17.82 -0.58
CA ARG A 200 9.29 -17.67 -0.09
C ARG A 200 9.20 -17.38 1.42
N ALA A 201 10.23 -16.74 1.96
CA ALA A 201 10.21 -16.14 3.28
C ALA A 201 10.72 -14.70 3.17
N ASN A 202 10.14 -13.78 3.93
CA ASN A 202 10.55 -12.38 3.87
C ASN A 202 11.74 -12.12 4.80
N GLU A 203 12.78 -11.45 4.31
CA GLU A 203 13.90 -10.94 5.12
C GLU A 203 13.68 -9.51 5.59
N ILE A 204 12.83 -8.73 4.89
CA ILE A 204 12.54 -7.35 5.21
C ILE A 204 11.03 -7.16 5.27
N TYR A 205 10.56 -6.49 6.31
CA TYR A 205 9.18 -6.03 6.45
C TYR A 205 9.15 -4.51 6.48
N ALA A 206 8.15 -3.91 5.86
CA ALA A 206 8.12 -2.47 5.73
C ALA A 206 6.70 -1.91 5.68
N VAL A 207 6.60 -0.60 5.84
CA VAL A 207 5.51 0.21 5.35
C VAL A 207 6.04 1.07 4.21
N ASN A 208 5.32 1.07 3.08
CA ASN A 208 5.73 1.82 1.89
C ASN A 208 7.17 1.51 1.44
N THR A 209 7.54 0.21 1.48
CA THR A 209 8.69 -0.40 0.80
C THR A 209 10.02 -0.38 1.54
N VAL A 210 10.38 0.67 2.26
CA VAL A 210 11.70 0.75 2.86
C VAL A 210 11.65 0.39 4.35
N GLY A 211 12.33 -0.69 4.73
CA GLY A 211 12.44 -1.12 6.12
C GLY A 211 13.11 -0.05 6.99
N PHE A 212 12.59 0.13 8.21
CA PHE A 212 13.05 1.12 9.20
C PHE A 212 12.97 2.60 8.78
N HIS A 213 12.36 2.90 7.61
CA HIS A 213 12.36 4.27 7.10
C HIS A 213 11.80 5.26 8.12
N TYR A 214 10.62 4.98 8.69
CA TYR A 214 9.96 5.89 9.63
C TYR A 214 10.55 5.89 11.05
N MET A 215 11.54 5.05 11.33
CA MET A 215 12.41 5.21 12.50
C MET A 215 13.47 6.29 12.27
N ASN A 216 14.04 6.32 11.07
CA ASN A 216 15.07 7.28 10.69
C ASN A 216 14.47 8.65 10.33
N GLU A 217 13.30 8.65 9.71
CA GLU A 217 12.52 9.83 9.30
C GLU A 217 11.09 9.73 9.88
N PRO A 218 10.88 10.11 11.14
CA PRO A 218 9.56 10.07 11.78
C PRO A 218 8.50 10.83 11.00
N ILE A 219 7.26 10.34 11.06
CA ILE A 219 6.11 10.97 10.43
C ILE A 219 5.70 12.18 11.26
N GLU A 220 5.90 13.38 10.72
CA GLU A 220 5.50 14.63 11.37
C GLU A 220 3.98 14.78 11.34
N VAL A 221 3.38 14.97 12.53
CA VAL A 221 1.93 15.22 12.70
C VAL A 221 1.73 16.32 13.73
N ARG A 222 0.57 17.00 13.68
CA ARG A 222 0.26 18.09 14.60
C ARG A 222 -0.56 17.62 15.77
N ARG A 223 -0.29 18.24 16.93
CA ARG A 223 -1.07 17.99 18.14
C ARG A 223 -2.54 18.36 17.94
N ASP A 224 -3.45 17.50 18.46
CA ASP A 224 -4.91 17.63 18.44
C ASP A 224 -5.55 17.67 17.04
N GLU A 225 -4.77 17.61 15.94
CA GLU A 225 -5.32 17.42 14.61
C GLU A 225 -5.70 15.95 14.38
N LEU A 226 -6.74 15.73 13.59
CA LEU A 226 -7.16 14.38 13.21
C LEU A 226 -6.17 13.80 12.20
N VAL A 227 -5.60 12.65 12.51
CA VAL A 227 -4.81 11.85 11.61
C VAL A 227 -5.67 10.68 11.12
N ARG A 228 -5.71 10.47 9.81
CA ARG A 228 -6.40 9.36 9.16
C ARG A 228 -5.42 8.50 8.40
N ILE A 229 -5.29 7.24 8.79
CA ILE A 229 -4.41 6.27 8.16
C ILE A 229 -5.24 5.33 7.31
N TYR A 230 -4.94 5.28 6.02
CA TYR A 230 -5.42 4.27 5.08
C TYR A 230 -4.43 3.11 5.12
N LEU A 231 -4.74 2.08 5.92
CA LEU A 231 -3.87 0.93 6.16
C LEU A 231 -4.26 -0.23 5.26
N VAL A 232 -3.31 -0.73 4.47
CA VAL A 232 -3.51 -1.88 3.55
C VAL A 232 -2.46 -2.93 3.82
N ASN A 233 -2.86 -4.21 3.92
CA ASN A 233 -1.93 -5.33 4.03
C ASN A 233 -1.84 -6.10 2.70
N VAL A 234 -0.66 -6.09 2.10
CA VAL A 234 -0.34 -6.84 0.86
C VAL A 234 0.84 -7.79 1.07
N LEU A 235 1.11 -8.12 2.32
CA LEU A 235 2.22 -9.01 2.69
C LEU A 235 1.99 -10.40 2.10
N GLU A 236 2.95 -10.89 1.29
CA GLU A 236 2.99 -12.28 0.83
C GLU A 236 3.86 -13.12 1.77
N PHE A 237 3.64 -14.42 1.73
CA PHE A 237 4.33 -15.49 2.49
C PHE A 237 4.02 -15.55 3.98
N ASP A 238 3.38 -14.52 4.55
CA ASP A 238 2.90 -14.50 5.92
C ASP A 238 1.37 -14.28 5.94
N PRO A 239 0.61 -15.07 6.72
CA PRO A 239 -0.86 -15.05 6.64
C PRO A 239 -1.51 -13.82 7.25
N ILE A 240 -0.80 -13.14 8.16
CA ILE A 240 -1.30 -11.96 8.89
C ILE A 240 -0.21 -10.90 9.05
N ASN A 241 -0.63 -9.66 9.19
CA ASN A 241 0.17 -8.54 9.68
C ASN A 241 -0.63 -7.75 10.71
N SER A 242 -0.02 -6.77 11.35
CA SER A 242 -0.70 -5.96 12.36
C SER A 242 -0.15 -4.53 12.38
N PHE A 243 -0.93 -3.64 12.97
CA PHE A 243 -0.53 -2.28 13.28
C PHE A 243 -0.86 -2.02 14.74
N HIS A 244 0.13 -1.58 15.50
CA HIS A 244 -0.01 -1.11 16.88
C HIS A 244 0.58 0.28 17.03
N VAL A 245 -0.05 1.14 17.82
CA VAL A 245 0.46 2.46 18.19
C VAL A 245 0.63 2.55 19.70
N HIS A 246 1.78 3.06 20.16
CA HIS A 246 2.06 3.27 21.56
C HIS A 246 1.31 4.48 22.12
N ALA A 247 0.93 4.40 23.38
CA ALA A 247 0.38 5.48 24.20
C ALA A 247 -0.85 6.17 23.60
N ASN A 248 -1.54 5.53 22.67
CA ASN A 248 -2.73 6.06 22.01
C ASN A 248 -3.71 4.96 21.60
N PHE A 249 -4.93 5.38 21.24
CA PHE A 249 -5.97 4.54 20.65
C PHE A 249 -6.43 5.17 19.34
N PHE A 250 -6.92 4.36 18.42
CA PHE A 250 -7.55 4.81 17.19
C PHE A 250 -8.95 4.20 17.00
N GLN A 251 -9.81 4.94 16.32
CA GLN A 251 -11.07 4.44 15.82
C GLN A 251 -10.79 3.63 14.55
N HIS A 252 -11.29 2.40 14.47
CA HIS A 252 -11.09 1.49 13.36
C HIS A 252 -12.36 1.34 12.51
N TYR A 253 -12.21 1.53 11.19
CA TYR A 253 -13.24 1.36 10.17
C TYR A 253 -12.79 0.26 9.20
N PRO A 254 -13.23 -1.01 9.39
CA PRO A 254 -12.89 -2.09 8.46
C PRO A 254 -13.33 -1.75 7.04
N THR A 255 -12.44 -1.94 6.05
CA THR A 255 -12.62 -1.54 4.65
C THR A 255 -12.94 -0.05 4.42
N GLY A 256 -13.27 0.72 5.45
CA GLY A 256 -13.68 2.12 5.33
C GLY A 256 -15.01 2.33 4.59
N THR A 257 -15.79 1.27 4.36
CA THR A 257 -17.11 1.32 3.69
C THR A 257 -18.24 1.77 4.62
N SER A 258 -17.92 2.08 5.87
CA SER A 258 -18.81 2.72 6.85
C SER A 258 -18.23 4.06 7.28
N LEU A 259 -19.11 4.98 7.70
CA LEU A 259 -18.73 6.23 8.36
C LEU A 259 -18.75 6.13 9.89
N GLU A 260 -19.18 4.98 10.41
CA GLU A 260 -19.15 4.68 11.84
C GLU A 260 -18.02 3.68 12.12
N PRO A 261 -17.17 3.92 13.13
CA PRO A 261 -16.12 2.98 13.52
C PRO A 261 -16.74 1.73 14.15
N THR A 262 -16.06 0.61 14.05
CA THR A 262 -16.48 -0.64 14.70
C THR A 262 -15.90 -0.81 16.09
N GLU A 263 -14.75 -0.21 16.35
CA GLU A 263 -14.05 -0.33 17.63
C GLU A 263 -13.10 0.85 17.89
N LEU A 264 -12.76 1.05 19.15
CA LEU A 264 -11.66 1.88 19.60
C LEU A 264 -10.59 0.93 20.16
N THR A 265 -9.44 0.89 19.52
CA THR A 265 -8.37 -0.06 19.84
C THR A 265 -6.99 0.57 19.62
N ASP A 266 -5.94 -0.03 20.14
CA ASP A 266 -4.55 0.35 19.91
C ASP A 266 -3.83 -0.62 18.97
N THR A 267 -4.48 -1.73 18.62
CA THR A 267 -3.91 -2.78 17.78
C THR A 267 -4.98 -3.36 16.85
N VAL A 268 -4.63 -3.48 15.56
CA VAL A 268 -5.47 -4.15 14.56
C VAL A 268 -4.66 -5.24 13.85
N ILE A 269 -5.31 -6.38 13.61
CA ILE A 269 -4.76 -7.48 12.81
C ILE A 269 -5.43 -7.45 11.44
N GLN A 270 -4.62 -7.60 10.40
CA GLN A 270 -5.10 -7.71 9.02
C GLN A 270 -4.53 -8.98 8.38
N GLY A 271 -5.39 -9.82 7.82
CA GLY A 271 -4.99 -10.86 6.89
C GLY A 271 -4.54 -10.25 5.55
N GLN A 272 -3.93 -11.08 4.73
CA GLN A 272 -3.49 -10.69 3.39
C GLN A 272 -4.66 -10.15 2.55
N GLY A 273 -4.48 -9.01 1.89
CA GLY A 273 -5.54 -8.33 1.13
C GLY A 273 -6.57 -7.58 1.97
N GLN A 274 -6.46 -7.61 3.31
CA GLN A 274 -7.30 -6.78 4.17
C GLN A 274 -6.78 -5.33 4.25
N ARG A 275 -7.68 -4.44 4.63
CA ARG A 275 -7.43 -3.00 4.76
C ARG A 275 -8.42 -2.39 5.74
N GLY A 276 -8.08 -1.21 6.25
CA GLY A 276 -8.95 -0.44 7.14
C GLY A 276 -8.51 1.01 7.25
N ILE A 277 -9.43 1.86 7.70
CA ILE A 277 -9.12 3.25 8.03
C ILE A 277 -8.97 3.34 9.55
N LEU A 278 -7.89 3.99 10.01
CA LEU A 278 -7.63 4.27 11.41
C LEU A 278 -7.66 5.78 11.62
N GLU A 279 -8.43 6.26 12.60
CA GLU A 279 -8.51 7.68 12.94
C GLU A 279 -8.11 7.91 14.38
N LEU A 280 -7.16 8.83 14.60
CA LEU A 280 -6.65 9.16 15.94
C LEU A 280 -6.23 10.62 16.01
N LYS A 281 -6.04 11.10 17.27
CA LYS A 281 -5.42 12.38 17.58
C LYS A 281 -4.35 12.19 18.63
N PHE A 282 -3.31 13.01 18.58
CA PHE A 282 -2.22 13.00 19.56
C PHE A 282 -2.37 14.21 20.51
N PRO A 283 -2.70 13.99 21.80
CA PRO A 283 -2.97 15.09 22.71
C PRO A 283 -1.72 15.75 23.31
N PHE A 284 -0.55 15.12 23.15
CA PHE A 284 0.71 15.61 23.71
C PHE A 284 1.82 15.60 22.67
N ASP A 285 2.76 16.53 22.78
CA ASP A 285 3.98 16.54 21.98
C ASP A 285 4.88 15.35 22.36
N GLY A 286 5.65 14.84 21.41
CA GLY A 286 6.60 13.74 21.59
C GLY A 286 6.60 12.73 20.44
N ASP A 287 7.44 11.72 20.59
CA ASP A 287 7.57 10.64 19.63
C ASP A 287 6.73 9.43 20.07
N TYR A 288 5.80 9.00 19.23
CA TYR A 288 4.91 7.86 19.47
C TYR A 288 5.29 6.72 18.52
N MET A 289 5.77 5.61 19.08
CA MET A 289 6.13 4.45 18.27
C MET A 289 4.89 3.79 17.68
N PHE A 290 5.02 3.32 16.44
CA PHE A 290 4.09 2.37 15.83
C PHE A 290 4.88 1.23 15.18
N HIS A 291 4.31 0.02 15.19
CA HIS A 291 4.98 -1.16 14.65
C HIS A 291 4.02 -2.32 14.41
N ALA A 292 4.48 -3.33 13.68
CA ALA A 292 3.83 -4.64 13.68
C ALA A 292 3.90 -5.27 15.08
N HIS A 293 2.79 -5.82 15.57
CA HIS A 293 2.82 -6.54 16.86
C HIS A 293 3.28 -8.01 16.72
N VAL A 294 3.55 -8.47 15.50
CA VAL A 294 4.41 -9.62 15.25
C VAL A 294 5.84 -9.13 15.40
N SER A 295 6.51 -9.52 16.50
CA SER A 295 7.80 -8.94 16.91
C SER A 295 8.87 -9.07 15.85
N GLU A 296 8.94 -10.22 15.17
CA GLU A 296 9.87 -10.45 14.07
C GLU A 296 9.73 -9.40 12.96
N PHE A 297 8.49 -9.02 12.58
CA PHE A 297 8.27 -8.03 11.52
C PHE A 297 8.75 -6.64 11.96
N ALA A 298 8.55 -6.28 13.23
CA ALA A 298 9.05 -5.04 13.79
C ALA A 298 10.60 -5.01 13.80
N GLU A 299 11.23 -6.11 14.20
CA GLU A 299 12.69 -6.27 14.26
C GLU A 299 13.34 -6.28 12.87
N LEU A 300 12.59 -6.68 11.83
CA LEU A 300 13.04 -6.74 10.44
C LEU A 300 12.58 -5.56 9.58
N GLY A 301 12.06 -4.47 10.20
CA GLY A 301 11.88 -3.20 9.48
C GLY A 301 10.50 -2.56 9.57
N TRP A 302 9.45 -3.29 10.01
CA TRP A 302 8.11 -2.75 10.14
C TRP A 302 7.92 -2.01 11.47
N THR A 303 8.56 -0.85 11.60
CA THR A 303 8.52 0.01 12.80
C THR A 303 8.80 1.46 12.43
N GLY A 304 8.28 2.40 13.24
CA GLY A 304 8.47 3.84 13.02
C GLY A 304 7.97 4.68 14.17
N PHE A 305 8.01 5.99 13.98
CA PHE A 305 7.53 6.98 14.93
C PHE A 305 6.61 8.01 14.25
N PHE A 306 5.54 8.38 14.93
CA PHE A 306 4.90 9.68 14.76
C PHE A 306 5.62 10.68 15.64
N ARG A 307 6.06 11.78 15.07
CA ARG A 307 6.59 12.92 15.80
C ARG A 307 5.54 14.00 15.90
N VAL A 308 5.06 14.23 17.10
CA VAL A 308 4.04 15.24 17.41
C VAL A 308 4.71 16.48 17.94
N GLY A 309 4.48 17.59 17.28
CA GLY A 309 5.02 18.87 17.74
C GLY A 309 4.65 20.02 16.81
N GLY A 310 4.95 21.28 17.22
CA GLY A 310 4.93 22.42 16.33
C GLY A 310 3.57 22.98 15.96
N GLY A 311 2.59 22.93 16.83
CA GLY A 311 1.43 23.81 16.79
C GLY A 311 1.81 25.13 17.45
N GLY A 312 2.58 25.98 16.75
CA GLY A 312 2.89 27.33 17.15
C GLY A 312 2.12 28.32 16.30
#